data_541739b9f9bf7b1dddbd37ca72c9b9c0
#
_entry.id   541739b9f9bf7b1dddbd37ca72c9b9c0
#
_cell.length_a   1.000
_cell.length_b   1.000
_cell.length_c   1.000
_cell.angle_alpha   90.00
_cell.angle_beta   90.00
_cell.angle_gamma   90.00
#
_symmetry.space_group_name_H-M   'P 1'
#
loop_
_entity.id
_entity.type
_entity.pdbx_description
1 polymer ?
#
loop_
_entity_poly.entity_id
_entity_poly.type
_entity_poly.pdbx_seq_one_letter_code
_entity_poly.pdbx_strand_id
1 'polypeptide(L)'
;MPSRTIAAYLKNDQLRRVWQKIRVRAPQIRISGYDITNRCNLRCEGCFFFEGELSAQYASDKSEPEYREFFRTETQRGITYPHFAGAEPALVQNRLRVAAEFWRDGLVYTNGTVRIDQEIPFMLHISVWGGEEKDHELRGGQVLQKAIRNYQGDPRAIFMYTVNPQNITDIPEVVKRLSDAGLRISFNHYSASRQYKRKVLSGEKTDSKTYRLSTAESNLMFSPNDLLKAKETIGRAMADFPETVIFSAHYNEFVHRSGPLFDIDPETAIARNCVILNIPYHRQYHTDFSFSDAECCVANIDCSECRHYVSVYTLLMSRMKEAMKEEASFASWLDIYNTWCRLHFVGWDTLPEND
;
A
#
# COMPACT_ATOMS: atom_id res chain seq x y z
N MET A 1 -2.12 -22.32 22.43
CA MET A 1 -1.52 -23.48 21.75
C MET A 1 -2.13 -23.60 20.37
N PRO A 2 -1.36 -23.90 19.30
CA PRO A 2 -1.96 -24.17 17.99
C PRO A 2 -2.93 -25.35 18.12
N SER A 3 -4.04 -25.32 17.35
CA SER A 3 -4.94 -26.45 17.28
C SER A 3 -4.16 -27.72 16.82
N ARG A 4 -4.65 -28.93 17.14
CA ARG A 4 -4.02 -30.17 16.69
C ARG A 4 -3.79 -30.20 15.17
N THR A 5 -4.65 -29.52 14.42
CA THR A 5 -4.58 -29.38 12.96
C THR A 5 -3.36 -28.54 12.52
N ILE A 6 -3.13 -27.37 13.11
CA ILE A 6 -1.95 -26.53 12.80
C ILE A 6 -0.67 -27.29 13.15
N ALA A 7 -0.63 -27.99 14.29
CA ALA A 7 0.54 -28.77 14.68
C ALA A 7 0.90 -29.87 13.66
N ALA A 8 -0.10 -30.44 12.96
CA ALA A 8 0.14 -31.39 11.88
C ALA A 8 0.77 -30.72 10.66
N TYR A 9 0.27 -29.56 10.23
CA TYR A 9 0.80 -28.79 9.08
C TYR A 9 2.22 -28.28 9.34
N LEU A 10 2.54 -27.90 10.58
CA LEU A 10 3.86 -27.42 10.99
C LEU A 10 4.94 -28.52 11.11
N LYS A 11 4.63 -29.76 10.73
CA LYS A 11 5.66 -30.80 10.48
C LYS A 11 6.49 -30.46 9.24
N ASN A 12 5.94 -29.70 8.30
CA ASN A 12 6.69 -29.11 7.20
C ASN A 12 7.57 -27.98 7.75
N ASP A 13 8.89 -28.13 7.63
CA ASP A 13 9.88 -27.18 8.16
C ASP A 13 9.76 -25.78 7.60
N GLN A 14 9.48 -25.64 6.30
CA GLN A 14 9.31 -24.34 5.66
C GLN A 14 8.08 -23.59 6.22
N LEU A 15 6.94 -24.28 6.33
CA LEU A 15 5.72 -23.67 6.90
C LEU A 15 5.94 -23.31 8.38
N ARG A 16 6.67 -24.15 9.12
CA ARG A 16 7.00 -23.90 10.52
C ARG A 16 7.83 -22.64 10.71
N ARG A 17 8.88 -22.45 9.91
CA ARG A 17 9.76 -21.27 9.98
C ARG A 17 8.97 -19.97 9.73
N VAL A 18 8.21 -19.94 8.64
CA VAL A 18 7.37 -18.77 8.30
C VAL A 18 6.36 -18.49 9.41
N TRP A 19 5.69 -19.53 9.92
CA TRP A 19 4.72 -19.40 11.01
C TRP A 19 5.34 -18.85 12.29
N GLN A 20 6.54 -19.30 12.67
CA GLN A 20 7.25 -18.83 13.85
C GLN A 20 7.58 -17.33 13.75
N LYS A 21 8.15 -16.89 12.63
CA LYS A 21 8.42 -15.45 12.38
C LYS A 21 7.15 -14.60 12.47
N ILE A 22 6.06 -15.04 11.82
CA ILE A 22 4.79 -14.31 11.85
C ILE A 22 4.26 -14.19 13.28
N ARG A 23 4.28 -15.26 14.06
CA ARG A 23 3.76 -15.28 15.44
C ARG A 23 4.48 -14.32 16.38
N VAL A 24 5.75 -14.06 16.16
CA VAL A 24 6.53 -13.16 17.01
C VAL A 24 6.23 -11.70 16.70
N ARG A 25 6.17 -11.33 15.42
CA ARG A 25 6.09 -9.92 15.00
C ARG A 25 4.67 -9.42 14.73
N ALA A 26 3.87 -10.21 14.04
CA ALA A 26 2.59 -9.75 13.51
C ALA A 26 1.49 -9.48 14.56
N PRO A 27 1.36 -10.22 15.67
CA PRO A 27 0.29 -9.96 16.64
C PRO A 27 0.40 -8.62 17.36
N GLN A 28 1.55 -7.97 17.30
CA GLN A 28 1.81 -6.70 17.96
C GLN A 28 1.49 -5.48 17.08
N ILE A 29 1.14 -5.71 15.80
CA ILE A 29 0.90 -4.62 14.86
C ILE A 29 -0.47 -4.01 15.08
N ARG A 30 -0.46 -2.70 15.41
CA ARG A 30 -1.64 -1.85 15.45
C ARG A 30 -1.39 -0.64 14.58
N ILE A 31 -2.06 -0.62 13.42
CA ILE A 31 -1.87 0.36 12.36
C ILE A 31 -2.75 1.58 12.60
N SER A 32 -2.21 2.77 12.35
CA SER A 32 -2.97 4.01 12.13
C SER A 32 -2.30 4.82 11.03
N GLY A 33 -3.08 5.58 10.27
CA GLY A 33 -2.61 6.38 9.15
C GLY A 33 -2.49 7.86 9.52
N TYR A 34 -1.47 8.52 8.98
CA TYR A 34 -1.16 9.92 9.28
C TYR A 34 -0.81 10.67 8.00
N ASP A 35 -1.64 11.61 7.60
CA ASP A 35 -1.29 12.60 6.59
C ASP A 35 -0.44 13.68 7.27
N ILE A 36 0.87 13.66 7.01
CA ILE A 36 1.79 14.56 7.70
C ILE A 36 2.11 15.85 6.94
N THR A 37 1.61 16.00 5.72
CA THR A 37 1.75 17.22 4.93
C THR A 37 0.70 17.29 3.84
N ASN A 38 0.29 18.50 3.46
CA ASN A 38 -0.57 18.77 2.31
C ASN A 38 0.22 19.23 1.06
N ARG A 39 1.56 19.21 1.11
CA ARG A 39 2.43 19.62 0.01
C ARG A 39 2.94 18.42 -0.77
N CYS A 40 2.92 18.54 -2.10
CA CYS A 40 3.55 17.59 -3.01
C CYS A 40 4.24 18.34 -4.15
N ASN A 41 5.28 17.75 -4.68
CA ASN A 41 6.01 18.24 -5.86
C ASN A 41 5.60 17.53 -7.15
N LEU A 42 4.55 16.72 -7.14
CA LEU A 42 3.94 16.06 -8.29
C LEU A 42 2.43 16.32 -8.36
N ARG A 43 1.85 16.05 -9.54
CA ARG A 43 0.41 16.10 -9.80
C ARG A 43 -0.02 14.82 -10.50
N CYS A 44 -0.22 13.75 -9.71
CA CYS A 44 -0.58 12.45 -10.27
C CYS A 44 -2.06 12.42 -10.71
N GLU A 45 -2.32 11.75 -11.81
CA GLU A 45 -3.66 11.44 -12.30
C GLU A 45 -4.46 10.71 -11.20
N GLY A 46 -5.68 11.18 -10.91
CA GLY A 46 -6.56 10.57 -9.92
C GLY A 46 -5.97 10.44 -8.51
N CYS A 47 -5.08 11.37 -8.12
CA CYS A 47 -4.48 11.39 -6.79
C CYS A 47 -5.55 11.57 -5.70
N PHE A 48 -5.68 10.61 -4.80
CA PHE A 48 -6.68 10.64 -3.73
C PHE A 48 -6.64 11.92 -2.89
N PHE A 49 -5.43 12.39 -2.60
CA PHE A 49 -5.21 13.54 -1.73
C PHE A 49 -5.70 14.84 -2.36
N PHE A 50 -5.55 15.00 -3.68
CA PHE A 50 -5.96 16.20 -4.38
C PHE A 50 -7.36 16.10 -5.00
N GLU A 51 -7.76 14.93 -5.51
CA GLU A 51 -9.10 14.73 -6.06
C GLU A 51 -10.23 14.96 -5.04
N GLY A 52 -10.00 14.60 -3.78
CA GLY A 52 -10.93 14.79 -2.67
C GLY A 52 -10.88 16.18 -2.03
N GLU A 53 -10.05 17.11 -2.54
CA GLU A 53 -9.80 18.43 -1.94
C GLU A 53 -9.27 18.39 -0.49
N LEU A 54 -8.79 17.23 -0.04
CA LEU A 54 -8.28 17.02 1.33
C LEU A 54 -7.16 18.01 1.68
N SER A 55 -6.34 18.37 0.70
CA SER A 55 -5.25 19.34 0.87
C SER A 55 -5.73 20.76 1.23
N ALA A 56 -6.92 21.15 0.80
CA ALA A 56 -7.49 22.45 1.10
C ALA A 56 -8.33 22.41 2.40
N GLN A 57 -9.10 21.33 2.58
CA GLN A 57 -10.01 21.17 3.71
C GLN A 57 -9.27 21.05 5.04
N TYR A 58 -8.13 20.32 5.05
CA TYR A 58 -7.37 20.02 6.27
C TYR A 58 -5.97 20.67 6.27
N ALA A 59 -5.80 21.79 5.54
CA ALA A 59 -4.53 22.49 5.50
C ALA A 59 -4.11 22.95 6.89
N SER A 60 -2.97 22.46 7.35
CA SER A 60 -2.39 22.84 8.64
C SER A 60 -0.87 22.75 8.56
N ASP A 61 -0.19 23.65 9.27
CA ASP A 61 1.27 23.64 9.39
C ASP A 61 1.65 23.50 10.87
N LYS A 62 1.43 22.30 11.41
CA LYS A 62 1.77 21.97 12.80
C LYS A 62 3.27 21.98 13.00
N SER A 63 3.67 22.49 14.15
CA SER A 63 5.07 22.56 14.61
C SER A 63 5.59 21.18 15.09
N GLU A 64 6.91 21.02 15.17
CA GLU A 64 7.51 19.79 15.71
C GLU A 64 7.07 19.47 17.16
N PRO A 65 6.96 20.44 18.09
CA PRO A 65 6.40 20.16 19.42
C PRO A 65 4.98 19.62 19.40
N GLU A 66 4.10 20.15 18.50
CA GLU A 66 2.74 19.63 18.35
C GLU A 66 2.74 18.20 17.79
N TYR A 67 3.59 17.87 16.79
CA TYR A 67 3.76 16.50 16.29
C TYR A 67 4.30 15.57 17.38
N ARG A 68 5.26 16.00 18.20
CA ARG A 68 5.82 15.19 19.31
C ARG A 68 4.75 14.84 20.33
N GLU A 69 3.90 15.80 20.71
CA GLU A 69 2.80 15.55 21.64
C GLU A 69 1.74 14.64 21.03
N PHE A 70 1.40 14.86 19.76
CA PHE A 70 0.46 14.04 19.04
C PHE A 70 0.94 12.57 18.93
N PHE A 71 2.17 12.32 18.52
CA PHE A 71 2.71 10.97 18.41
C PHE A 71 2.86 10.28 19.79
N ARG A 72 3.15 11.03 20.85
CA ARG A 72 3.10 10.49 22.22
C ARG A 72 1.69 9.99 22.56
N THR A 73 0.68 10.77 22.26
CA THR A 73 -0.73 10.38 22.48
C THR A 73 -1.09 9.13 21.69
N GLU A 74 -0.61 9.00 20.46
CA GLU A 74 -0.87 7.83 19.60
C GLU A 74 -0.15 6.56 20.15
N THR A 75 1.06 6.67 20.66
CA THR A 75 1.71 5.52 21.33
C THR A 75 0.98 5.12 22.62
N GLN A 76 0.47 6.06 23.39
CA GLN A 76 -0.37 5.78 24.58
C GLN A 76 -1.70 5.12 24.19
N ARG A 77 -2.27 5.46 23.03
CA ARG A 77 -3.43 4.78 22.44
C ARG A 77 -3.10 3.34 21.99
N GLY A 78 -1.83 2.96 22.01
CA GLY A 78 -1.35 1.62 21.70
C GLY A 78 -1.06 1.38 20.22
N ILE A 79 -0.86 2.42 19.41
CA ILE A 79 -0.40 2.28 18.03
C ILE A 79 1.07 1.88 18.02
N THR A 80 1.38 0.83 17.29
CA THR A 80 2.73 0.25 17.22
C THR A 80 3.33 0.30 15.81
N TYR A 81 2.52 0.59 14.79
CA TYR A 81 2.95 0.61 13.41
C TYR A 81 2.28 1.76 12.62
N PRO A 82 2.88 2.95 12.62
CA PRO A 82 2.34 4.10 11.90
C PRO A 82 2.52 3.98 10.38
N HIS A 83 1.52 4.42 9.63
CA HIS A 83 1.58 4.62 8.19
C HIS A 83 1.63 6.12 7.90
N PHE A 84 2.73 6.61 7.40
CA PHE A 84 2.89 8.03 7.04
C PHE A 84 2.58 8.25 5.56
N ALA A 85 1.60 9.09 5.33
CA ALA A 85 1.11 9.48 4.02
C ALA A 85 0.92 11.01 3.97
N GLY A 86 0.01 11.45 3.18
CA GLY A 86 -0.30 12.82 2.90
C GLY A 86 0.04 13.12 1.45
N ALA A 87 0.41 14.36 1.13
CA ALA A 87 0.80 14.64 -0.23
C ALA A 87 2.17 14.02 -0.54
N GLU A 88 3.28 14.49 0.09
CA GLU A 88 4.61 13.89 -0.06
C GLU A 88 5.41 14.00 1.25
N PRO A 89 5.53 12.92 2.03
CA PRO A 89 6.24 12.92 3.31
C PRO A 89 7.72 13.29 3.22
N ALA A 90 8.40 12.98 2.12
CA ALA A 90 9.82 13.29 1.96
C ALA A 90 10.13 14.80 1.94
N LEU A 91 9.11 15.67 1.76
CA LEU A 91 9.25 17.12 1.85
C LEU A 91 9.25 17.65 3.29
N VAL A 92 8.91 16.81 4.27
CA VAL A 92 8.78 17.20 5.69
C VAL A 92 9.44 16.16 6.60
N GLN A 93 10.68 15.78 6.28
CA GLN A 93 11.41 14.72 6.98
C GLN A 93 11.65 14.98 8.47
N ASN A 94 11.64 16.25 8.90
CA ASN A 94 11.67 16.60 10.31
C ASN A 94 10.50 15.98 11.09
N ARG A 95 9.29 15.88 10.48
CA ARG A 95 8.13 15.21 11.08
C ARG A 95 8.32 13.68 11.19
N LEU A 96 8.98 13.07 10.21
CA LEU A 96 9.35 11.65 10.25
C LEU A 96 10.42 11.37 11.31
N ARG A 97 11.39 12.29 11.50
CA ARG A 97 12.38 12.16 12.60
C ARG A 97 11.71 12.24 13.97
N VAL A 98 10.77 13.16 14.14
CA VAL A 98 9.97 13.20 15.38
C VAL A 98 9.21 11.89 15.60
N ALA A 99 8.63 11.30 14.54
CA ALA A 99 7.96 10.01 14.63
C ALA A 99 8.92 8.87 15.03
N ALA A 100 10.16 8.89 14.54
CA ALA A 100 11.18 7.90 14.86
C ALA A 100 11.64 7.93 16.34
N GLU A 101 11.34 9.00 17.09
CA GLU A 101 11.53 9.05 18.54
C GLU A 101 10.58 8.06 19.28
N PHE A 102 9.44 7.71 18.65
CA PHE A 102 8.36 6.92 19.25
C PHE A 102 8.23 5.51 18.69
N TRP A 103 8.56 5.31 17.41
CA TRP A 103 8.40 4.04 16.73
C TRP A 103 9.70 3.62 16.00
N ARG A 104 10.01 2.32 16.08
CA ARG A 104 11.11 1.71 15.32
C ARG A 104 10.65 1.13 13.97
N ASP A 105 9.41 0.66 13.95
CA ASP A 105 8.77 0.09 12.75
C ASP A 105 7.65 1.02 12.31
N GLY A 106 7.42 1.09 11.01
CA GLY A 106 6.40 1.90 10.39
C GLY A 106 6.57 1.92 8.87
N LEU A 107 5.71 2.64 8.20
CA LEU A 107 5.69 2.70 6.74
C LEU A 107 5.56 4.15 6.27
N VAL A 108 6.35 4.54 5.28
CA VAL A 108 6.24 5.83 4.58
C VAL A 108 5.89 5.58 3.13
N TYR A 109 4.83 6.21 2.67
CA TYR A 109 4.48 6.28 1.25
C TYR A 109 5.13 7.51 0.64
N THR A 110 5.95 7.32 -0.40
CA THR A 110 6.66 8.42 -1.05
C THR A 110 6.65 8.29 -2.56
N ASN A 111 6.70 9.43 -3.24
CA ASN A 111 6.87 9.46 -4.69
C ASN A 111 8.30 9.19 -5.15
N GLY A 112 9.26 9.11 -4.24
CA GLY A 112 10.64 8.76 -4.53
C GLY A 112 11.52 9.88 -5.10
N THR A 113 10.98 11.07 -5.33
CA THR A 113 11.75 12.19 -5.94
C THR A 113 12.74 12.84 -4.98
N VAL A 114 12.54 12.71 -3.69
CA VAL A 114 13.44 13.15 -2.62
C VAL A 114 13.82 11.93 -1.80
N ARG A 115 15.13 11.76 -1.56
CA ARG A 115 15.61 10.67 -0.73
C ARG A 115 15.25 10.92 0.73
N ILE A 116 14.68 9.91 1.39
CA ILE A 116 14.43 9.93 2.83
C ILE A 116 15.70 9.50 3.56
N ASP A 117 16.08 10.27 4.58
CA ASP A 117 17.30 10.07 5.33
C ASP A 117 17.40 8.68 5.96
N GLN A 118 18.61 8.13 5.99
CA GLN A 118 18.85 6.77 6.46
C GLN A 118 18.59 6.57 7.97
N GLU A 119 18.63 7.64 8.75
CA GLU A 119 18.31 7.61 10.18
C GLU A 119 16.81 7.38 10.48
N ILE A 120 15.92 7.58 9.48
CA ILE A 120 14.49 7.29 9.61
C ILE A 120 14.29 5.78 9.39
N PRO A 121 13.88 4.99 10.40
CA PRO A 121 13.97 3.53 10.34
C PRO A 121 12.86 2.84 9.55
N PHE A 122 11.88 3.59 9.07
CA PHE A 122 10.63 3.08 8.51
C PHE A 122 10.82 2.42 7.14
N MET A 123 9.98 1.43 6.84
CA MET A 123 9.84 0.87 5.50
C MET A 123 9.40 1.96 4.51
N LEU A 124 9.91 1.92 3.29
CA LEU A 124 9.63 2.94 2.28
C LEU A 124 8.92 2.28 1.09
N HIS A 125 7.66 2.65 0.87
CA HIS A 125 6.92 2.28 -0.32
C HIS A 125 7.02 3.40 -1.35
N ILE A 126 7.79 3.14 -2.41
CA ILE A 126 8.11 4.13 -3.45
C ILE A 126 7.17 3.92 -4.62
N SER A 127 6.30 4.87 -4.86
CA SER A 127 5.28 4.78 -5.92
C SER A 127 5.90 4.82 -7.31
N VAL A 128 5.47 3.92 -8.20
CA VAL A 128 5.82 3.85 -9.62
C VAL A 128 4.55 3.61 -10.43
N TRP A 129 4.41 4.28 -11.59
CA TRP A 129 3.19 4.23 -12.41
C TRP A 129 3.44 3.87 -13.86
N GLY A 130 4.57 3.29 -14.20
CA GLY A 130 4.93 2.86 -15.54
C GLY A 130 6.41 3.03 -15.86
N GLY A 131 6.79 2.81 -17.12
CA GLY A 131 8.07 3.21 -17.67
C GLY A 131 8.25 4.73 -17.63
N GLU A 132 9.40 5.24 -18.10
CA GLU A 132 9.75 6.67 -17.95
C GLU A 132 8.69 7.60 -18.54
N GLU A 133 8.18 7.31 -19.74
CA GLU A 133 7.18 8.11 -20.41
C GLU A 133 5.82 8.05 -19.71
N LYS A 134 5.37 6.84 -19.40
CA LYS A 134 4.06 6.63 -18.78
C LYS A 134 4.03 7.15 -17.33
N ASP A 135 5.12 6.96 -16.58
CA ASP A 135 5.24 7.52 -15.24
C ASP A 135 5.24 9.06 -15.28
N HIS A 136 5.92 9.66 -16.29
CA HIS A 136 5.87 11.10 -16.51
C HIS A 136 4.47 11.59 -16.88
N GLU A 137 3.81 10.92 -17.81
CA GLU A 137 2.45 11.26 -18.26
C GLU A 137 1.45 11.20 -17.10
N LEU A 138 1.43 10.12 -16.33
CA LEU A 138 0.44 9.91 -15.27
C LEU A 138 0.74 10.68 -13.98
N ARG A 139 1.98 11.11 -13.76
CA ARG A 139 2.39 11.75 -12.49
C ARG A 139 2.85 13.21 -12.65
N GLY A 140 2.92 13.73 -13.87
CA GLY A 140 3.33 15.10 -14.14
C GLY A 140 4.81 15.37 -13.83
N GLY A 141 5.68 14.37 -13.90
CA GLY A 141 7.12 14.53 -13.67
C GLY A 141 7.93 13.28 -13.98
N GLN A 142 9.21 13.45 -14.33
CA GLN A 142 10.15 12.35 -14.55
C GLN A 142 10.62 11.78 -13.20
N VAL A 143 10.05 10.68 -12.78
CA VAL A 143 10.19 10.16 -11.40
C VAL A 143 10.96 8.86 -11.33
N LEU A 144 10.69 7.89 -12.20
CA LEU A 144 11.21 6.52 -12.09
C LEU A 144 12.74 6.48 -11.99
N GLN A 145 13.46 7.08 -12.95
CA GLN A 145 14.92 7.08 -12.93
C GLN A 145 15.51 7.80 -11.71
N LYS A 146 14.85 8.87 -11.28
CA LYS A 146 15.27 9.61 -10.09
C LYS A 146 15.07 8.80 -8.81
N ALA A 147 13.92 8.12 -8.69
CA ALA A 147 13.62 7.23 -7.58
C ALA A 147 14.60 6.05 -7.51
N ILE A 148 14.93 5.44 -8.64
CA ILE A 148 15.95 4.37 -8.71
C ILE A 148 17.29 4.88 -8.14
N ARG A 149 17.79 6.02 -8.62
CA ARG A 149 19.06 6.60 -8.11
C ARG A 149 19.02 6.94 -6.62
N ASN A 150 17.87 7.44 -6.14
CA ASN A 150 17.73 7.83 -4.74
C ASN A 150 17.74 6.64 -3.78
N TYR A 151 17.23 5.48 -4.22
CA TYR A 151 16.98 4.35 -3.33
C TYR A 151 17.76 3.08 -3.65
N GLN A 152 18.64 3.10 -4.67
CA GLN A 152 19.54 1.99 -4.94
C GLN A 152 20.39 1.68 -3.70
N GLY A 153 20.39 0.40 -3.26
CA GLY A 153 21.09 -0.05 -2.07
C GLY A 153 20.42 0.31 -0.73
N ASP A 154 19.22 0.91 -0.73
CA ASP A 154 18.48 1.16 0.52
C ASP A 154 17.61 -0.08 0.87
N PRO A 155 17.92 -0.79 1.97
CA PRO A 155 17.20 -2.02 2.33
C PRO A 155 15.75 -1.78 2.75
N ARG A 156 15.38 -0.53 3.06
CA ARG A 156 14.01 -0.14 3.42
C ARG A 156 13.10 0.00 2.20
N ALA A 157 13.68 0.14 0.99
CA ALA A 157 12.96 0.52 -0.20
C ALA A 157 12.27 -0.67 -0.87
N ILE A 158 10.96 -0.53 -1.11
CA ILE A 158 10.18 -1.37 -2.02
C ILE A 158 9.43 -0.47 -2.98
N PHE A 159 9.61 -0.71 -4.27
CA PHE A 159 8.87 0.00 -5.30
C PHE A 159 7.46 -0.58 -5.39
N MET A 160 6.45 0.28 -5.25
CA MET A 160 5.04 -0.08 -5.34
C MET A 160 4.48 0.37 -6.67
N TYR A 161 4.35 -0.57 -7.61
CA TYR A 161 3.79 -0.28 -8.93
C TYR A 161 2.28 -0.12 -8.81
N THR A 162 1.76 1.06 -9.09
CA THR A 162 0.33 1.30 -9.11
C THR A 162 -0.25 0.91 -10.47
N VAL A 163 -0.67 -0.35 -10.56
CA VAL A 163 -1.24 -0.96 -11.76
C VAL A 163 -2.56 -0.27 -12.12
N ASN A 164 -2.71 0.07 -13.38
CA ASN A 164 -3.96 0.57 -13.99
C ASN A 164 -4.01 0.19 -15.48
N PRO A 165 -5.15 0.30 -16.17
CA PRO A 165 -5.28 -0.11 -17.57
C PRO A 165 -4.27 0.52 -18.53
N GLN A 166 -3.80 1.73 -18.24
CA GLN A 166 -2.90 2.46 -19.14
C GLN A 166 -1.43 2.06 -19.01
N ASN A 167 -1.04 1.28 -17.96
CA ASN A 167 0.36 0.97 -17.69
C ASN A 167 0.68 -0.53 -17.53
N ILE A 168 -0.29 -1.43 -17.73
CA ILE A 168 -0.06 -2.89 -17.59
C ILE A 168 1.08 -3.36 -18.50
N THR A 169 1.21 -2.78 -19.68
CA THR A 169 2.22 -3.15 -20.68
C THR A 169 3.64 -2.78 -20.29
N ASP A 170 3.81 -1.83 -19.38
CA ASP A 170 5.12 -1.34 -18.94
C ASP A 170 5.72 -2.17 -17.80
N ILE A 171 4.91 -3.05 -17.17
CA ILE A 171 5.34 -3.87 -16.03
C ILE A 171 6.65 -4.63 -16.31
N PRO A 172 6.82 -5.36 -17.45
CA PRO A 172 8.04 -6.13 -17.71
C PRO A 172 9.29 -5.25 -17.80
N GLU A 173 9.21 -4.08 -18.43
CA GLU A 173 10.32 -3.13 -18.55
C GLU A 173 10.70 -2.60 -17.15
N VAL A 174 9.72 -2.15 -16.36
CA VAL A 174 9.96 -1.57 -15.04
C VAL A 174 10.54 -2.61 -14.09
N VAL A 175 10.01 -3.84 -14.08
CA VAL A 175 10.53 -4.93 -13.26
C VAL A 175 11.98 -5.24 -13.62
N LYS A 176 12.29 -5.33 -14.93
CA LYS A 176 13.66 -5.55 -15.38
C LYS A 176 14.60 -4.44 -14.93
N ARG A 177 14.22 -3.17 -15.10
CA ARG A 177 15.05 -2.01 -14.68
C ARG A 177 15.32 -2.02 -13.17
N LEU A 178 14.34 -2.37 -12.35
CA LEU A 178 14.50 -2.47 -10.90
C LEU A 178 15.36 -3.67 -10.53
N SER A 179 15.22 -4.80 -11.22
CA SER A 179 16.07 -5.97 -11.06
C SER A 179 17.52 -5.66 -11.38
N ASP A 180 17.80 -5.01 -12.51
CA ASP A 180 19.14 -4.59 -12.91
C ASP A 180 19.77 -3.60 -11.89
N ALA A 181 18.95 -2.85 -11.16
CA ALA A 181 19.38 -1.94 -10.10
C ALA A 181 19.48 -2.60 -8.71
N GLY A 182 19.17 -3.89 -8.56
CA GLY A 182 19.13 -4.60 -7.28
C GLY A 182 18.04 -4.13 -6.34
N LEU A 183 16.93 -3.63 -6.89
CA LEU A 183 15.79 -3.09 -6.15
C LEU A 183 14.61 -4.06 -6.19
N ARG A 184 13.71 -3.96 -5.21
CA ARG A 184 12.54 -4.82 -5.08
C ARG A 184 11.27 -4.09 -5.49
N ILE A 185 10.30 -4.82 -6.03
CA ILE A 185 9.02 -4.30 -6.47
C ILE A 185 7.85 -5.16 -5.97
N SER A 186 6.73 -4.50 -5.71
CA SER A 186 5.42 -5.12 -5.53
C SER A 186 4.36 -4.34 -6.29
N PHE A 187 3.13 -4.84 -6.29
CA PHE A 187 2.03 -4.27 -7.06
C PHE A 187 0.89 -3.84 -6.15
N ASN A 188 0.42 -2.62 -6.36
CA ASN A 188 -0.84 -2.10 -5.86
C ASN A 188 -1.75 -1.80 -7.06
N HIS A 189 -3.05 -1.95 -6.92
CA HIS A 189 -4.00 -1.66 -7.99
C HIS A 189 -4.64 -0.31 -7.73
N TYR A 190 -4.67 0.53 -8.78
CA TYR A 190 -5.42 1.77 -8.70
C TYR A 190 -6.87 1.46 -8.31
N SER A 191 -7.37 2.15 -7.32
CA SER A 191 -8.75 2.02 -6.86
C SER A 191 -9.37 3.40 -6.93
N ALA A 192 -10.34 3.57 -7.82
CA ALA A 192 -10.93 4.88 -8.08
C ALA A 192 -11.67 5.44 -6.86
N SER A 193 -11.45 6.71 -6.55
CA SER A 193 -12.35 7.40 -5.62
C SER A 193 -13.71 7.65 -6.30
N ARG A 194 -14.78 7.71 -5.52
CA ARG A 194 -16.12 8.04 -6.03
C ARG A 194 -16.11 9.36 -6.78
N GLN A 195 -15.32 10.31 -6.33
CA GLN A 195 -15.21 11.63 -6.93
C GLN A 195 -14.47 11.58 -8.28
N TYR A 196 -13.33 10.87 -8.37
CA TYR A 196 -12.63 10.65 -9.62
C TYR A 196 -13.55 9.99 -10.65
N LYS A 197 -14.21 8.88 -10.26
CA LYS A 197 -15.17 8.16 -11.11
C LYS A 197 -16.27 9.08 -11.63
N ARG A 198 -16.90 9.87 -10.75
CA ARG A 198 -17.94 10.83 -11.14
C ARG A 198 -17.43 11.85 -12.16
N LYS A 199 -16.29 12.47 -11.87
CA LYS A 199 -15.69 13.51 -12.73
C LYS A 199 -15.30 12.98 -14.11
N VAL A 200 -14.70 11.79 -14.18
CA VAL A 200 -14.33 11.15 -15.45
C VAL A 200 -15.56 10.82 -16.27
N LEU A 201 -16.57 10.17 -15.68
CA LEU A 201 -17.79 9.77 -16.39
C LEU A 201 -18.67 10.93 -16.81
N SER A 202 -18.66 12.06 -16.08
CA SER A 202 -19.39 13.28 -16.46
C SER A 202 -18.65 14.16 -17.49
N GLY A 203 -17.40 13.81 -17.84
CA GLY A 203 -16.59 14.64 -18.73
C GLY A 203 -16.20 15.99 -18.12
N GLU A 204 -16.21 16.09 -16.79
CA GLU A 204 -15.83 17.32 -16.08
C GLU A 204 -14.39 17.71 -16.38
N LYS A 205 -14.18 18.94 -16.84
CA LYS A 205 -12.85 19.45 -17.18
C LYS A 205 -11.97 19.53 -15.93
N THR A 206 -10.68 19.28 -16.12
CA THR A 206 -9.65 19.48 -15.11
C THR A 206 -9.64 20.94 -14.65
N ASP A 207 -9.62 21.19 -13.36
CA ASP A 207 -9.31 22.48 -12.80
C ASP A 207 -7.78 22.64 -12.61
N SER A 208 -7.34 23.81 -12.13
CA SER A 208 -5.91 24.08 -11.93
C SER A 208 -5.27 23.26 -10.80
N LYS A 209 -6.07 22.52 -10.01
CA LYS A 209 -5.63 21.77 -8.83
C LYS A 209 -5.47 20.28 -9.11
N THR A 210 -6.26 19.72 -10.04
CA THR A 210 -6.24 18.30 -10.38
C THR A 210 -5.74 18.10 -11.80
N TYR A 211 -4.78 17.22 -11.97
CA TYR A 211 -4.29 16.79 -13.29
C TYR A 211 -5.07 15.57 -13.74
N ARG A 212 -5.66 15.63 -14.93
CA ARG A 212 -6.46 14.55 -15.48
C ARG A 212 -6.26 14.44 -16.97
N LEU A 213 -5.82 13.27 -17.41
CA LEU A 213 -5.72 12.86 -18.81
C LEU A 213 -6.89 11.96 -19.21
N SER A 214 -7.52 11.33 -18.22
CA SER A 214 -8.57 10.35 -18.42
C SER A 214 -9.84 10.94 -19.01
N THR A 215 -10.47 10.12 -19.86
CA THR A 215 -11.81 10.33 -20.41
C THR A 215 -12.74 9.20 -19.97
N ALA A 216 -14.02 9.29 -20.31
CA ALA A 216 -14.98 8.21 -20.02
C ALA A 216 -14.55 6.88 -20.68
N GLU A 217 -13.92 6.93 -21.87
CA GLU A 217 -13.51 5.77 -22.67
C GLU A 217 -12.11 5.25 -22.28
N SER A 218 -11.22 6.14 -21.80
CA SER A 218 -9.84 5.79 -21.44
C SER A 218 -9.49 6.41 -20.09
N ASN A 219 -9.42 5.58 -19.06
CA ASN A 219 -9.22 6.00 -17.68
C ASN A 219 -8.48 4.93 -16.86
N LEU A 220 -8.36 5.17 -15.55
CA LEU A 220 -7.61 4.27 -14.65
C LEU A 220 -8.47 3.14 -14.04
N MET A 221 -9.77 3.07 -14.35
CA MET A 221 -10.67 2.04 -13.84
C MET A 221 -10.54 0.75 -14.63
N PHE A 222 -10.48 -0.39 -13.95
CA PHE A 222 -10.30 -1.69 -14.58
C PHE A 222 -11.58 -2.23 -15.23
N SER A 223 -11.47 -2.70 -16.46
CA SER A 223 -12.41 -3.66 -17.02
C SER A 223 -12.02 -5.10 -16.61
N PRO A 224 -12.92 -6.10 -16.75
CA PRO A 224 -12.58 -7.51 -16.52
C PRO A 224 -11.40 -7.99 -17.38
N ASN A 225 -11.27 -7.48 -18.60
CA ASN A 225 -10.17 -7.82 -19.50
C ASN A 225 -8.83 -7.23 -19.03
N ASP A 226 -8.84 -6.00 -18.48
CA ASP A 226 -7.64 -5.40 -17.90
C ASP A 226 -7.15 -6.17 -16.68
N LEU A 227 -8.08 -6.63 -15.84
CA LEU A 227 -7.75 -7.48 -14.69
C LEU A 227 -7.08 -8.79 -15.13
N LEU A 228 -7.61 -9.45 -16.15
CA LEU A 228 -7.00 -10.67 -16.69
C LEU A 228 -5.60 -10.41 -17.24
N LYS A 229 -5.44 -9.35 -18.03
CA LYS A 229 -4.15 -8.95 -18.61
C LYS A 229 -3.13 -8.61 -17.52
N ALA A 230 -3.54 -7.88 -16.47
CA ALA A 230 -2.69 -7.55 -15.33
C ALA A 230 -2.24 -8.81 -14.59
N LYS A 231 -3.17 -9.74 -14.28
CA LYS A 231 -2.89 -11.03 -13.66
C LYS A 231 -1.81 -11.81 -14.38
N GLU A 232 -1.96 -11.97 -15.70
CA GLU A 232 -1.02 -12.71 -16.54
C GLU A 232 0.35 -12.02 -16.61
N THR A 233 0.35 -10.69 -16.76
CA THR A 233 1.60 -9.91 -16.86
C THR A 233 2.39 -9.95 -15.55
N ILE A 234 1.71 -9.77 -14.42
CA ILE A 234 2.34 -9.89 -13.09
C ILE A 234 2.80 -11.33 -12.83
N GLY A 235 1.99 -12.33 -13.22
CA GLY A 235 2.37 -13.74 -13.07
C GLY A 235 3.66 -14.08 -13.81
N ARG A 236 3.85 -13.56 -15.04
CA ARG A 236 5.11 -13.70 -15.79
C ARG A 236 6.26 -12.97 -15.10
N ALA A 237 6.04 -11.74 -14.66
CA ALA A 237 7.07 -10.98 -13.93
C ALA A 237 7.54 -11.69 -12.65
N MET A 238 6.63 -12.34 -11.91
CA MET A 238 6.98 -13.16 -10.75
C MET A 238 7.84 -14.36 -11.12
N ALA A 239 7.53 -15.03 -12.23
CA ALA A 239 8.28 -16.19 -12.70
C ALA A 239 9.68 -15.82 -13.22
N ASP A 240 9.78 -14.71 -13.97
CA ASP A 240 11.03 -14.27 -14.59
C ASP A 240 11.98 -13.57 -13.60
N PHE A 241 11.43 -12.93 -12.53
CA PHE A 241 12.19 -12.13 -11.56
C PHE A 241 11.81 -12.44 -10.10
N PRO A 242 11.95 -13.70 -9.62
CA PRO A 242 11.46 -14.15 -8.32
C PRO A 242 12.15 -13.44 -7.13
N GLU A 243 13.39 -13.00 -7.28
CA GLU A 243 14.13 -12.27 -6.23
C GLU A 243 13.77 -10.78 -6.18
N THR A 244 13.27 -10.23 -7.28
CA THR A 244 12.91 -8.80 -7.41
C THR A 244 11.46 -8.56 -7.05
N VAL A 245 10.57 -9.45 -7.48
CA VAL A 245 9.12 -9.29 -7.29
C VAL A 245 8.68 -9.89 -5.96
N ILE A 246 8.23 -9.03 -5.06
CA ILE A 246 7.63 -9.42 -3.78
C ILE A 246 6.12 -9.44 -3.96
N PHE A 247 5.58 -10.57 -4.38
CA PHE A 247 4.14 -10.74 -4.60
C PHE A 247 3.74 -12.20 -4.42
N SER A 248 2.54 -12.46 -3.90
CA SER A 248 2.03 -13.81 -3.71
C SER A 248 1.22 -14.27 -4.91
N ALA A 249 1.43 -15.50 -5.38
CA ALA A 249 0.62 -16.09 -6.46
C ALA A 249 -0.86 -16.18 -6.07
N HIS A 250 -1.16 -16.53 -4.82
CA HIS A 250 -2.53 -16.61 -4.32
C HIS A 250 -3.18 -15.24 -4.17
N TYR A 251 -2.41 -14.22 -3.81
CA TYR A 251 -2.87 -12.83 -3.81
C TYR A 251 -3.16 -12.36 -5.25
N ASN A 252 -2.28 -12.69 -6.22
CA ASN A 252 -2.46 -12.38 -7.63
C ASN A 252 -3.76 -12.98 -8.17
N GLU A 253 -4.07 -14.24 -7.84
CA GLU A 253 -5.33 -14.89 -8.20
C GLU A 253 -6.55 -14.19 -7.60
N PHE A 254 -6.44 -13.74 -6.36
CA PHE A 254 -7.57 -13.14 -5.65
C PHE A 254 -7.85 -11.70 -6.10
N VAL A 255 -6.81 -10.85 -6.19
CA VAL A 255 -6.98 -9.41 -6.47
C VAL A 255 -7.49 -9.13 -7.88
N HIS A 256 -7.28 -10.05 -8.82
CA HIS A 256 -7.73 -9.93 -10.20
C HIS A 256 -9.07 -10.61 -10.50
N ARG A 257 -9.81 -11.04 -9.50
CA ARG A 257 -11.18 -11.53 -9.69
C ARG A 257 -12.09 -10.42 -10.21
N SER A 258 -12.99 -10.77 -11.13
CA SER A 258 -14.02 -9.84 -11.59
C SER A 258 -15.03 -9.53 -10.48
N GLY A 259 -15.56 -8.32 -10.47
CA GLY A 259 -16.51 -7.83 -9.49
C GLY A 259 -15.88 -7.44 -8.15
N PRO A 260 -16.71 -7.14 -7.13
CA PRO A 260 -16.26 -6.72 -5.82
C PRO A 260 -15.47 -7.80 -5.11
N LEU A 261 -14.37 -7.40 -4.43
CA LEU A 261 -13.59 -8.30 -3.58
C LEU A 261 -14.13 -8.39 -2.15
N PHE A 262 -14.93 -7.41 -1.78
CA PHE A 262 -15.53 -7.27 -0.46
C PHE A 262 -17.04 -7.53 -0.51
N ASP A 263 -17.62 -7.84 0.64
CA ASP A 263 -19.06 -7.93 0.84
C ASP A 263 -19.61 -6.50 0.96
N ILE A 264 -20.27 -6.03 -0.10
CA ILE A 264 -20.75 -4.66 -0.20
C ILE A 264 -22.16 -4.55 0.37
N ASP A 265 -22.33 -3.65 1.32
CA ASP A 265 -23.65 -3.28 1.83
C ASP A 265 -24.46 -2.58 0.73
N PRO A 266 -25.64 -3.09 0.34
CA PRO A 266 -26.40 -2.53 -0.76
C PRO A 266 -27.02 -1.14 -0.45
N GLU A 267 -27.16 -0.78 0.82
CA GLU A 267 -27.75 0.50 1.23
C GLU A 267 -26.71 1.60 1.32
N THR A 268 -25.53 1.29 1.87
CA THR A 268 -24.47 2.26 2.11
C THR A 268 -23.36 2.25 1.05
N ALA A 269 -23.30 1.20 0.22
CA ALA A 269 -22.20 0.92 -0.71
C ALA A 269 -20.81 0.82 -0.03
N ILE A 270 -20.78 0.46 1.26
CA ILE A 270 -19.56 0.28 2.07
C ILE A 270 -19.27 -1.21 2.24
N ALA A 271 -18.01 -1.56 2.30
CA ALA A 271 -17.55 -2.94 2.50
C ALA A 271 -17.75 -3.39 3.96
N ARG A 272 -18.65 -4.37 4.19
CA ARG A 272 -18.97 -4.91 5.53
C ARG A 272 -17.79 -5.68 6.14
N ASN A 273 -17.02 -6.36 5.32
CA ASN A 273 -15.92 -7.24 5.74
C ASN A 273 -14.53 -6.63 5.51
N CYS A 274 -14.43 -5.34 5.25
CA CYS A 274 -13.14 -4.66 5.19
C CYS A 274 -12.55 -4.55 6.60
N VAL A 275 -11.41 -5.21 6.82
CA VAL A 275 -10.78 -5.25 8.14
C VAL A 275 -10.36 -3.86 8.59
N ILE A 276 -9.83 -3.03 7.70
CA ILE A 276 -9.37 -1.67 8.02
C ILE A 276 -10.51 -0.79 8.54
N LEU A 277 -11.69 -0.87 7.92
CA LEU A 277 -12.87 -0.12 8.38
C LEU A 277 -13.41 -0.60 9.75
N ASN A 278 -13.18 -1.89 10.08
CA ASN A 278 -13.76 -2.52 11.26
C ASN A 278 -12.79 -2.65 12.44
N ILE A 279 -11.52 -2.27 12.27
CA ILE A 279 -10.55 -2.28 13.37
C ILE A 279 -10.79 -1.07 14.28
N PRO A 280 -11.13 -1.26 15.57
CA PRO A 280 -11.56 -0.16 16.45
C PRO A 280 -10.45 0.83 16.81
N TYR A 281 -9.18 0.47 16.63
CA TYR A 281 -8.05 1.35 16.90
C TYR A 281 -7.50 2.05 15.65
N HIS A 282 -7.89 1.66 14.43
CA HIS A 282 -7.43 2.31 13.21
C HIS A 282 -8.09 3.69 13.07
N ARG A 283 -7.28 4.69 12.75
CA ARG A 283 -7.70 6.03 12.37
C ARG A 283 -6.87 6.50 11.21
N GLN A 284 -7.47 7.28 10.31
CA GLN A 284 -6.76 8.04 9.30
C GLN A 284 -6.80 9.51 9.73
N TYR A 285 -5.65 10.04 10.12
CA TYR A 285 -5.53 11.42 10.56
C TYR A 285 -5.16 12.35 9.41
N HIS A 286 -5.79 13.50 9.37
CA HIS A 286 -5.47 14.59 8.48
C HIS A 286 -4.33 15.46 9.02
N THR A 287 -3.86 16.43 8.23
CA THR A 287 -2.71 17.30 8.60
C THR A 287 -3.00 18.23 9.77
N ASP A 288 -4.25 18.46 10.13
CA ASP A 288 -4.69 19.22 11.30
C ASP A 288 -4.91 18.37 12.56
N PHE A 289 -4.62 17.06 12.48
CA PHE A 289 -4.85 16.03 13.51
C PHE A 289 -6.32 15.65 13.71
N SER A 290 -7.22 16.12 12.88
CA SER A 290 -8.58 15.59 12.85
C SER A 290 -8.62 14.20 12.17
N PHE A 291 -9.65 13.42 12.44
CA PHE A 291 -9.91 12.12 11.81
C PHE A 291 -11.41 11.86 11.72
N SER A 292 -11.80 10.95 10.84
CA SER A 292 -13.15 10.40 10.77
C SER A 292 -13.12 8.90 11.13
N ASP A 293 -14.02 8.46 11.99
CA ASP A 293 -14.15 7.05 12.39
C ASP A 293 -14.62 6.14 11.23
N ALA A 294 -15.20 6.73 10.19
CA ALA A 294 -15.70 6.00 9.04
C ALA A 294 -14.69 5.92 7.88
N GLU A 295 -13.50 6.49 8.03
CA GLU A 295 -12.51 6.53 6.95
C GLU A 295 -11.62 5.30 6.95
N CYS A 296 -11.50 4.69 5.76
CA CYS A 296 -10.45 3.72 5.50
C CYS A 296 -9.12 4.44 5.21
N CYS A 297 -8.03 3.66 5.05
CA CYS A 297 -6.71 4.18 4.69
C CYS A 297 -6.66 4.99 3.38
N VAL A 298 -7.73 5.05 2.62
CA VAL A 298 -7.90 5.86 1.41
C VAL A 298 -9.32 6.45 1.39
N ALA A 299 -9.41 7.75 1.56
CA ALA A 299 -10.68 8.45 1.62
C ALA A 299 -11.49 8.31 0.32
N ASN A 300 -12.80 8.14 0.47
CA ASN A 300 -13.78 8.18 -0.63
C ASN A 300 -13.60 7.13 -1.73
N ILE A 301 -12.91 6.01 -1.49
CA ILE A 301 -12.86 4.91 -2.47
C ILE A 301 -14.25 4.30 -2.68
N ASP A 302 -14.53 3.93 -3.92
CA ASP A 302 -15.63 3.04 -4.25
C ASP A 302 -15.28 1.62 -3.79
N CYS A 303 -15.88 1.18 -2.68
CA CYS A 303 -15.59 -0.13 -2.09
C CYS A 303 -15.86 -1.30 -3.06
N SER A 304 -16.77 -1.14 -4.01
CA SER A 304 -17.06 -2.16 -5.02
C SER A 304 -15.93 -2.39 -6.01
N GLU A 305 -15.07 -1.39 -6.20
CA GLU A 305 -13.91 -1.44 -7.09
C GLU A 305 -12.57 -1.48 -6.30
N CYS A 306 -12.63 -1.48 -4.98
CA CYS A 306 -11.44 -1.42 -4.14
C CYS A 306 -10.57 -2.66 -4.31
N ARG A 307 -9.31 -2.41 -4.71
CA ARG A 307 -8.22 -3.40 -4.82
C ARG A 307 -6.95 -2.91 -4.10
N HIS A 308 -7.14 -1.96 -3.18
CA HIS A 308 -6.03 -1.39 -2.42
C HIS A 308 -5.34 -2.48 -1.58
N TYR A 309 -4.03 -2.62 -1.76
CA TYR A 309 -3.27 -3.76 -1.24
C TYR A 309 -3.37 -3.93 0.28
N VAL A 310 -3.33 -2.85 1.07
CA VAL A 310 -3.46 -2.95 2.54
C VAL A 310 -4.81 -3.57 2.92
N SER A 311 -5.90 -3.12 2.29
CA SER A 311 -7.25 -3.62 2.55
C SER A 311 -7.43 -5.07 2.11
N VAL A 312 -6.88 -5.45 0.93
CA VAL A 312 -7.02 -6.80 0.39
C VAL A 312 -6.14 -7.79 1.16
N TYR A 313 -4.89 -7.44 1.50
CA TYR A 313 -4.04 -8.30 2.34
C TYR A 313 -4.69 -8.56 3.71
N THR A 314 -5.20 -7.52 4.37
CA THR A 314 -5.83 -7.68 5.69
C THR A 314 -7.11 -8.52 5.62
N LEU A 315 -7.91 -8.40 4.54
CA LEU A 315 -9.05 -9.27 4.29
C LEU A 315 -8.63 -10.74 4.19
N LEU A 316 -7.59 -11.04 3.40
CA LEU A 316 -7.11 -12.41 3.22
C LEU A 316 -6.48 -12.98 4.50
N MET A 317 -5.70 -12.18 5.21
CA MET A 317 -5.10 -12.59 6.49
C MET A 317 -6.14 -12.85 7.57
N SER A 318 -7.29 -12.16 7.56
CA SER A 318 -8.38 -12.41 8.52
C SER A 318 -9.06 -13.78 8.34
N ARG A 319 -8.89 -14.43 7.19
CA ARG A 319 -9.51 -15.74 6.85
C ARG A 319 -8.74 -16.95 7.38
N MET A 320 -8.01 -16.81 8.47
CA MET A 320 -7.22 -17.89 9.05
C MET A 320 -8.04 -19.14 9.38
N LYS A 321 -9.29 -18.98 9.85
CA LYS A 321 -10.17 -20.13 10.20
C LYS A 321 -10.50 -20.98 8.96
N GLU A 322 -10.73 -20.35 7.84
CA GLU A 322 -10.99 -21.01 6.55
C GLU A 322 -9.71 -21.69 6.04
N ALA A 323 -8.58 -21.01 6.13
CA ALA A 323 -7.28 -21.51 5.71
C ALA A 323 -6.86 -22.78 6.49
N MET A 324 -7.23 -22.89 7.76
CA MET A 324 -6.88 -24.05 8.60
C MET A 324 -7.63 -25.35 8.24
N LYS A 325 -8.57 -25.33 7.32
CA LYS A 325 -9.34 -26.55 6.96
C LYS A 325 -8.49 -27.56 6.19
N GLU A 326 -7.54 -27.08 5.39
CA GLU A 326 -6.67 -27.90 4.53
C GLU A 326 -5.23 -27.37 4.56
N GLU A 327 -4.23 -28.27 4.46
CA GLU A 327 -2.82 -27.89 4.48
C GLU A 327 -2.44 -26.96 3.33
N ALA A 328 -2.93 -27.22 2.11
CA ALA A 328 -2.68 -26.37 0.95
C ALA A 328 -3.25 -24.95 1.13
N SER A 329 -4.44 -24.84 1.70
CA SER A 329 -5.05 -23.54 2.02
C SER A 329 -4.29 -22.80 3.10
N PHE A 330 -3.77 -23.52 4.10
CA PHE A 330 -2.93 -22.95 5.15
C PHE A 330 -1.57 -22.46 4.59
N ALA A 331 -0.95 -23.23 3.71
CA ALA A 331 0.28 -22.83 3.03
C ALA A 331 0.07 -21.56 2.20
N SER A 332 -1.03 -21.47 1.46
CA SER A 332 -1.41 -20.28 0.69
C SER A 332 -1.62 -19.06 1.58
N TRP A 333 -2.28 -19.24 2.70
CA TRP A 333 -2.50 -18.17 3.69
C TRP A 333 -1.19 -17.70 4.32
N LEU A 334 -0.27 -18.63 4.63
CA LEU A 334 1.07 -18.30 5.13
C LEU A 334 1.89 -17.54 4.09
N ASP A 335 1.83 -17.92 2.81
CA ASP A 335 2.50 -17.21 1.72
C ASP A 335 2.02 -15.76 1.60
N ILE A 336 0.70 -15.54 1.64
CA ILE A 336 0.10 -14.19 1.64
C ILE A 336 0.60 -13.39 2.84
N TYR A 337 0.57 -13.97 4.03
CA TYR A 337 1.00 -13.29 5.25
C TYR A 337 2.50 -12.97 5.26
N ASN A 338 3.33 -13.93 4.83
CA ASN A 338 4.77 -13.74 4.68
C ASN A 338 5.09 -12.63 3.68
N THR A 339 4.40 -12.60 2.54
CA THR A 339 4.55 -11.53 1.55
C THR A 339 4.18 -10.19 2.16
N TRP A 340 3.09 -10.09 2.92
CA TRP A 340 2.73 -8.88 3.64
C TRP A 340 3.82 -8.45 4.62
N CYS A 341 4.41 -9.39 5.38
CA CYS A 341 5.51 -9.07 6.29
C CYS A 341 6.77 -8.57 5.56
N ARG A 342 7.10 -9.16 4.40
CA ARG A 342 8.21 -8.69 3.54
C ARG A 342 7.99 -7.25 3.05
N LEU A 343 6.75 -6.84 2.85
CA LEU A 343 6.38 -5.48 2.46
C LEU A 343 6.43 -4.49 3.63
N HIS A 344 6.32 -4.95 4.87
CA HIS A 344 6.12 -4.05 6.03
C HIS A 344 7.31 -4.04 7.01
N PHE A 345 8.21 -5.02 6.96
CA PHE A 345 9.35 -5.07 7.89
C PHE A 345 10.68 -5.03 7.17
N VAL A 346 11.51 -4.07 7.56
CA VAL A 346 12.89 -3.99 7.06
C VAL A 346 13.66 -5.24 7.49
N GLY A 347 14.34 -5.88 6.51
CA GLY A 347 15.15 -7.06 6.79
C GLY A 347 14.38 -8.34 7.12
N TRP A 348 13.07 -8.42 6.83
CA TRP A 348 12.25 -9.58 7.15
C TRP A 348 12.86 -10.92 6.72
N ASP A 349 13.44 -10.98 5.52
CA ASP A 349 14.00 -12.23 4.97
C ASP A 349 15.26 -12.68 5.74
N THR A 350 15.98 -11.76 6.38
CA THR A 350 17.22 -12.01 7.14
C THR A 350 17.01 -12.13 8.66
N LEU A 351 15.77 -11.95 9.14
CA LEU A 351 15.47 -12.11 10.56
C LEU A 351 15.71 -13.55 11.00
N PRO A 352 16.38 -13.77 12.15
CA PRO A 352 16.53 -15.10 12.73
C PRO A 352 15.17 -15.71 13.08
N GLU A 353 15.11 -17.04 13.05
CA GLU A 353 13.88 -17.80 13.26
C GLU A 353 13.36 -17.75 14.71
N ASN A 354 14.16 -17.26 15.65
CA ASN A 354 13.95 -17.39 17.10
C ASN A 354 13.94 -16.05 17.88
N ASP A 355 13.82 -14.88 17.21
CA ASP A 355 13.73 -13.59 17.91
C ASP A 355 12.30 -13.09 18.05
#